data_78035fd90e4816ec8ff86f1848fbf883
#
_entry.id   78035fd90e4816ec8ff86f1848fbf883
#
_cell.length_a   1.000
_cell.length_b   1.000
_cell.length_c   1.000
_cell.angle_alpha   90.00
_cell.angle_beta   90.00
_cell.angle_gamma   90.00
#
_symmetry.space_group_name_H-M   'P 1'
#
loop_
_entity.id
_entity.type
_entity.pdbx_description
1 polymer ?
#
loop_
_entity_poly.entity_id
_entity_poly.type
_entity_poly.pdbx_seq_one_letter_code
_entity_poly.pdbx_strand_id
1 'polypeptide(L)'
;LANHLGVSKGAVSKWETGSSLPDILLLPQLASYFDISIDELIGYQPQMEQEDIKELYIRLSKDFSVLSFDEVFAECLKIAKKFYACYPLLFELGTLLINHTSQASSPEQVEQIMEKALEWFHRVRTEADETNLQKESLLMEAFCLLQLQRPSEVIDILEPVNMQPGSPEPLLASAYRAI
;
A
#
# COMPACT_ATOMS: atom_id res chain seq x y z
N LEU A 1 -27.05 -24.73 10.73
CA LEU A 1 -26.39 -23.50 11.14
C LEU A 1 -26.86 -23.02 12.52
N ALA A 2 -28.15 -22.63 12.71
CA ALA A 2 -28.67 -22.07 13.95
C ALA A 2 -28.31 -22.90 15.18
N ASN A 3 -28.55 -24.22 15.13
CA ASN A 3 -28.22 -25.13 16.23
C ASN A 3 -26.71 -25.25 16.50
N HIS A 4 -25.87 -25.13 15.46
CA HIS A 4 -24.42 -25.21 15.57
C HIS A 4 -23.85 -23.96 16.27
N LEU A 5 -24.42 -22.79 15.97
CA LEU A 5 -23.99 -21.50 16.53
C LEU A 5 -24.68 -21.14 17.86
N GLY A 6 -25.65 -21.94 18.32
CA GLY A 6 -26.41 -21.63 19.53
C GLY A 6 -27.33 -20.40 19.40
N VAL A 7 -27.77 -20.08 18.21
CA VAL A 7 -28.64 -18.92 17.92
C VAL A 7 -30.03 -19.36 17.45
N SER A 8 -31.01 -18.46 17.46
CA SER A 8 -32.34 -18.74 16.96
C SER A 8 -32.39 -18.84 15.44
N LYS A 9 -33.30 -19.67 14.88
CA LYS A 9 -33.56 -19.71 13.43
C LYS A 9 -33.92 -18.33 12.86
N GLY A 10 -34.63 -17.51 13.64
CA GLY A 10 -35.02 -16.15 13.24
C GLY A 10 -33.82 -15.21 13.12
N ALA A 11 -32.77 -15.41 13.93
CA ALA A 11 -31.52 -14.64 13.78
C ALA A 11 -30.83 -14.98 12.46
N VAL A 12 -30.67 -16.27 12.15
CA VAL A 12 -30.09 -16.72 10.87
C VAL A 12 -30.90 -16.17 9.68
N SER A 13 -32.23 -16.26 9.71
CA SER A 13 -33.07 -15.72 8.63
C SER A 13 -32.89 -14.21 8.42
N LYS A 14 -32.69 -13.44 9.48
CA LYS A 14 -32.37 -12.00 9.37
C LYS A 14 -31.01 -11.75 8.72
N TRP A 15 -30.02 -12.59 8.99
CA TRP A 15 -28.70 -12.48 8.35
C TRP A 15 -28.79 -12.81 6.86
N GLU A 16 -29.50 -13.89 6.49
CA GLU A 16 -29.70 -14.29 5.10
C GLU A 16 -30.50 -13.26 4.28
N THR A 17 -31.38 -12.51 4.92
CA THR A 17 -32.15 -11.42 4.27
C THR A 17 -31.49 -10.05 4.36
N GLY A 18 -30.29 -9.94 4.99
CA GLY A 18 -29.58 -8.67 5.18
C GLY A 18 -30.26 -7.71 6.18
N SER A 19 -31.28 -8.18 6.92
CA SER A 19 -31.99 -7.36 7.91
C SER A 19 -31.17 -7.12 9.18
N SER A 20 -30.16 -7.94 9.46
CA SER A 20 -29.15 -7.75 10.51
C SER A 20 -27.89 -8.52 10.16
N LEU A 21 -26.78 -8.19 10.82
CA LEU A 21 -25.52 -8.92 10.70
C LEU A 21 -25.32 -9.83 11.92
N PRO A 22 -24.51 -10.91 11.79
CA PRO A 22 -24.05 -11.69 12.93
C PRO A 22 -23.22 -10.85 13.90
N ASP A 23 -23.20 -11.25 15.17
CA ASP A 23 -22.23 -10.70 16.12
C ASP A 23 -20.81 -11.04 15.67
N ILE A 24 -19.88 -10.10 15.84
CA ILE A 24 -18.47 -10.27 15.43
C ILE A 24 -17.83 -11.51 16.08
N LEU A 25 -18.25 -11.88 17.29
CA LEU A 25 -17.74 -13.06 18.00
C LEU A 25 -18.21 -14.38 17.39
N LEU A 26 -19.21 -14.35 16.51
CA LEU A 26 -19.68 -15.53 15.77
C LEU A 26 -18.96 -15.74 14.45
N LEU A 27 -18.22 -14.73 13.95
CA LEU A 27 -17.52 -14.82 12.65
C LEU A 27 -16.54 -15.98 12.58
N PRO A 28 -15.69 -16.29 13.60
CA PRO A 28 -14.82 -17.45 13.56
C PRO A 28 -15.56 -18.78 13.45
N GLN A 29 -16.71 -18.92 14.14
CA GLN A 29 -17.53 -20.12 14.10
C GLN A 29 -18.25 -20.27 12.75
N LEU A 30 -18.71 -19.16 12.18
CA LEU A 30 -19.30 -19.12 10.84
C LEU A 30 -18.28 -19.50 9.77
N ALA A 31 -17.08 -18.90 9.80
CA ALA A 31 -15.99 -19.21 8.89
C ALA A 31 -15.62 -20.69 8.95
N SER A 32 -15.47 -21.23 10.17
CA SER A 32 -15.20 -22.65 10.39
C SER A 32 -16.35 -23.57 9.92
N TYR A 33 -17.61 -23.15 10.09
CA TYR A 33 -18.76 -23.93 9.64
C TYR A 33 -18.84 -24.06 8.12
N PHE A 34 -18.45 -23.01 7.39
CA PHE A 34 -18.43 -22.97 5.93
C PHE A 34 -17.11 -23.40 5.31
N ASP A 35 -16.09 -23.71 6.15
CA ASP A 35 -14.71 -24.05 5.72
C ASP A 35 -14.08 -22.97 4.83
N ILE A 36 -14.23 -21.70 5.26
CA ILE A 36 -13.68 -20.51 4.60
C ILE A 36 -12.98 -19.61 5.62
N SER A 37 -12.17 -18.67 5.15
CA SER A 37 -11.58 -17.64 6.02
C SER A 37 -12.62 -16.61 6.47
N ILE A 38 -12.30 -15.85 7.54
CA ILE A 38 -13.14 -14.72 7.96
C ILE A 38 -13.19 -13.65 6.87
N ASP A 39 -12.07 -13.43 6.18
CA ASP A 39 -11.98 -12.46 5.10
C ASP A 39 -12.91 -12.81 3.94
N GLU A 40 -12.94 -14.08 3.53
CA GLU A 40 -13.89 -14.58 2.54
C GLU A 40 -15.34 -14.44 3.02
N LEU A 41 -15.60 -14.75 4.29
CA LEU A 41 -16.96 -14.65 4.86
C LEU A 41 -17.52 -13.23 4.80
N ILE A 42 -16.69 -12.21 5.05
CA ILE A 42 -17.09 -10.80 5.02
C ILE A 42 -16.83 -10.12 3.68
N GLY A 43 -16.29 -10.86 2.69
CA GLY A 43 -15.97 -10.33 1.36
C GLY A 43 -14.80 -9.34 1.39
N TYR A 44 -13.92 -9.44 2.37
CA TYR A 44 -12.73 -8.59 2.45
C TYR A 44 -11.63 -9.12 1.54
N GLN A 45 -11.16 -8.30 0.61
CA GLN A 45 -10.06 -8.62 -0.29
C GLN A 45 -8.91 -7.64 0.00
N PRO A 46 -8.00 -8.01 0.94
CA PRO A 46 -6.87 -7.15 1.34
C PRO A 46 -5.78 -7.05 0.28
N GLN A 47 -5.77 -7.98 -0.67
CA GLN A 47 -4.78 -8.09 -1.74
C GLN A 47 -5.42 -7.85 -3.10
N MET A 48 -4.59 -7.42 -4.04
CA MET A 48 -4.93 -7.27 -5.46
C MET A 48 -3.94 -8.13 -6.26
N GLU A 49 -4.42 -8.84 -7.27
CA GLU A 49 -3.56 -9.63 -8.14
C GLU A 49 -2.61 -8.73 -8.95
N GLN A 50 -1.42 -9.26 -9.29
CA GLN A 50 -0.41 -8.46 -10.01
C GLN A 50 -0.91 -7.90 -11.33
N GLU A 51 -1.75 -8.62 -12.04
CA GLU A 51 -2.32 -8.17 -13.32
C GLU A 51 -3.29 -6.99 -13.11
N ASP A 52 -4.14 -7.07 -12.09
CA ASP A 52 -5.05 -5.98 -11.71
C ASP A 52 -4.27 -4.71 -11.28
N ILE A 53 -3.14 -4.89 -10.57
CA ILE A 53 -2.26 -3.78 -10.19
C ILE A 53 -1.68 -3.08 -11.43
N LYS A 54 -1.22 -3.86 -12.43
CA LYS A 54 -0.72 -3.30 -13.69
C LYS A 54 -1.80 -2.56 -14.46
N GLU A 55 -2.99 -3.14 -14.59
CA GLU A 55 -4.12 -2.50 -15.26
C GLU A 55 -4.50 -1.20 -14.57
N LEU A 56 -4.53 -1.21 -13.24
CA LEU A 56 -4.78 -0.03 -12.42
C LEU A 56 -3.72 1.03 -12.62
N TYR A 57 -2.42 0.66 -12.61
CA TYR A 57 -1.30 1.58 -12.87
C TYR A 57 -1.44 2.26 -14.23
N ILE A 58 -1.71 1.48 -15.29
CA ILE A 58 -1.89 2.00 -16.66
C ILE A 58 -3.08 2.95 -16.72
N ARG A 59 -4.19 2.63 -16.07
CA ARG A 59 -5.38 3.49 -16.00
C ARG A 59 -5.05 4.82 -15.32
N LEU A 60 -4.50 4.78 -14.11
CA LEU A 60 -4.16 5.99 -13.35
C LEU A 60 -3.10 6.84 -14.05
N SER A 61 -2.12 6.21 -14.72
CA SER A 61 -1.13 6.93 -15.51
C SER A 61 -1.77 7.70 -16.70
N LYS A 62 -2.80 7.14 -17.32
CA LYS A 62 -3.58 7.84 -18.36
C LYS A 62 -4.44 8.96 -17.76
N ASP A 63 -5.00 8.73 -16.58
CA ASP A 63 -5.84 9.71 -15.89
C ASP A 63 -5.08 11.01 -15.61
N PHE A 64 -3.76 10.95 -15.31
CA PHE A 64 -2.91 12.15 -15.22
C PHE A 64 -2.85 13.02 -16.51
N SER A 65 -3.20 12.47 -17.66
CA SER A 65 -3.25 13.22 -18.92
C SER A 65 -4.61 13.91 -19.17
N VAL A 66 -5.64 13.57 -18.38
CA VAL A 66 -7.04 13.98 -18.64
C VAL A 66 -7.65 14.72 -17.44
N LEU A 67 -7.21 14.35 -16.23
CA LEU A 67 -7.69 14.90 -14.95
C LEU A 67 -6.62 15.78 -14.32
N SER A 68 -7.00 16.58 -13.33
CA SER A 68 -6.03 17.32 -12.53
C SER A 68 -5.19 16.36 -11.66
N PHE A 69 -3.98 16.80 -11.33
CA PHE A 69 -3.11 16.01 -10.42
C PHE A 69 -3.81 15.70 -9.11
N ASP A 70 -4.53 16.66 -8.53
CA ASP A 70 -5.23 16.49 -7.24
C ASP A 70 -6.33 15.42 -7.30
N GLU A 71 -7.05 15.30 -8.41
CA GLU A 71 -8.08 14.27 -8.58
C GLU A 71 -7.46 12.88 -8.61
N VAL A 72 -6.38 12.69 -9.39
CA VAL A 72 -5.71 11.39 -9.47
C VAL A 72 -5.00 11.06 -8.16
N PHE A 73 -4.37 12.03 -7.50
CA PHE A 73 -3.74 11.86 -6.20
C PHE A 73 -4.76 11.43 -5.14
N ALA A 74 -5.93 12.09 -5.08
CA ALA A 74 -7.01 11.69 -4.18
C ALA A 74 -7.52 10.27 -4.43
N GLU A 75 -7.62 9.86 -5.70
CA GLU A 75 -7.99 8.47 -6.05
C GLU A 75 -6.91 7.48 -5.61
N CYS A 76 -5.61 7.78 -5.79
CA CYS A 76 -4.51 6.95 -5.28
C CYS A 76 -4.60 6.77 -3.75
N LEU A 77 -4.87 7.85 -3.00
CA LEU A 77 -5.04 7.79 -1.55
C LEU A 77 -6.22 6.90 -1.14
N LYS A 78 -7.33 6.99 -1.85
CA LYS A 78 -8.52 6.18 -1.61
C LYS A 78 -8.27 4.70 -1.89
N ILE A 79 -7.57 4.38 -2.97
CA ILE A 79 -7.19 3.01 -3.33
C ILE A 79 -6.20 2.44 -2.29
N ALA A 80 -5.16 3.19 -1.93
CA ALA A 80 -4.20 2.79 -0.92
C ALA A 80 -4.86 2.52 0.45
N LYS A 81 -5.88 3.31 0.80
CA LYS A 81 -6.67 3.08 2.03
C LYS A 81 -7.51 1.82 1.95
N LYS A 82 -8.11 1.53 0.79
CA LYS A 82 -8.94 0.33 0.59
C LYS A 82 -8.09 -0.94 0.65
N PHE A 83 -6.91 -0.93 0.04
CA PHE A 83 -5.97 -2.06 -0.05
C PHE A 83 -4.72 -1.81 0.80
N TYR A 84 -4.94 -1.37 2.02
CA TYR A 84 -3.91 -0.82 2.88
C TYR A 84 -2.76 -1.80 3.18
N ALA A 85 -3.01 -3.11 3.15
CA ALA A 85 -2.03 -4.17 3.37
C ALA A 85 -1.55 -4.83 2.05
N CYS A 86 -1.92 -4.31 0.89
CA CYS A 86 -1.43 -4.77 -0.40
C CYS A 86 -0.11 -4.05 -0.74
N TYR A 87 1.01 -4.58 -0.25
CA TYR A 87 2.32 -3.94 -0.39
C TYR A 87 2.79 -3.78 -1.83
N PRO A 88 2.59 -4.74 -2.76
CA PRO A 88 2.89 -4.52 -4.17
C PRO A 88 2.12 -3.33 -4.77
N LEU A 89 0.85 -3.17 -4.41
CA LEU A 89 0.06 -2.02 -4.85
C LEU A 89 0.57 -0.70 -4.27
N LEU A 90 0.91 -0.66 -2.98
CA LEU A 90 1.45 0.55 -2.36
C LEU A 90 2.78 0.98 -3.01
N PHE A 91 3.63 0.03 -3.37
CA PHE A 91 4.87 0.27 -4.11
C PHE A 91 4.60 0.90 -5.47
N GLU A 92 3.68 0.32 -6.24
CA GLU A 92 3.32 0.83 -7.57
C GLU A 92 2.63 2.20 -7.52
N LEU A 93 1.78 2.46 -6.51
CA LEU A 93 1.17 3.79 -6.32
C LEU A 93 2.22 4.84 -5.95
N GLY A 94 3.19 4.52 -5.09
CA GLY A 94 4.31 5.41 -4.76
C GLY A 94 5.14 5.74 -6.00
N THR A 95 5.49 4.73 -6.79
CA THR A 95 6.22 4.87 -8.05
C THR A 95 5.45 5.70 -9.07
N LEU A 96 4.14 5.46 -9.20
CA LEU A 96 3.26 6.24 -10.07
C LEU A 96 3.28 7.73 -9.72
N LEU A 97 3.14 8.07 -8.44
CA LEU A 97 3.14 9.46 -7.99
C LEU A 97 4.47 10.15 -8.30
N ILE A 98 5.60 9.48 -8.03
CA ILE A 98 6.93 10.03 -8.33
C ILE A 98 7.11 10.29 -9.83
N ASN A 99 6.68 9.36 -10.67
CA ASN A 99 6.81 9.48 -12.12
C ASN A 99 5.98 10.64 -12.71
N HIS A 100 4.98 11.15 -11.98
CA HIS A 100 4.13 12.25 -12.43
C HIS A 100 4.33 13.54 -11.64
N THR A 101 5.36 13.66 -10.80
CA THR A 101 5.67 14.89 -10.04
C THR A 101 5.87 16.13 -10.91
N SER A 102 6.30 15.98 -12.16
CA SER A 102 6.43 17.08 -13.11
C SER A 102 5.11 17.79 -13.45
N GLN A 103 3.98 17.18 -13.10
CA GLN A 103 2.63 17.75 -13.29
C GLN A 103 2.10 18.44 -12.03
N ALA A 104 2.85 18.41 -10.94
CA ALA A 104 2.50 19.12 -9.72
C ALA A 104 2.47 20.63 -9.95
N SER A 105 1.51 21.30 -9.30
CA SER A 105 1.22 22.72 -9.49
C SER A 105 2.18 23.64 -8.71
N SER A 106 2.87 23.09 -7.70
CA SER A 106 3.77 23.86 -6.85
C SER A 106 4.86 22.99 -6.21
N PRO A 107 5.96 23.60 -5.72
CA PRO A 107 6.99 22.88 -4.97
C PRO A 107 6.45 22.20 -3.71
N GLU A 108 5.50 22.82 -3.01
CA GLU A 108 4.87 22.29 -1.80
C GLU A 108 4.05 21.03 -2.14
N GLN A 109 3.43 20.98 -3.31
CA GLN A 109 2.72 19.80 -3.77
C GLN A 109 3.71 18.67 -4.09
N VAL A 110 4.87 18.97 -4.68
CA VAL A 110 5.93 17.97 -4.90
C VAL A 110 6.41 17.39 -3.57
N GLU A 111 6.62 18.24 -2.56
CA GLU A 111 7.01 17.81 -1.22
C GLU A 111 5.96 16.86 -0.61
N GLN A 112 4.66 17.22 -0.69
CA GLN A 112 3.56 16.36 -0.21
C GLN A 112 3.52 15.00 -0.91
N ILE A 113 3.77 14.96 -2.21
CA ILE A 113 3.85 13.73 -3.01
C ILE A 113 5.01 12.86 -2.51
N MET A 114 6.20 13.48 -2.37
CA MET A 114 7.40 12.77 -1.94
C MET A 114 7.24 12.21 -0.51
N GLU A 115 6.65 12.97 0.42
CA GLU A 115 6.36 12.49 1.78
C GLU A 115 5.35 11.33 1.76
N LYS A 116 4.33 11.38 0.91
CA LYS A 116 3.36 10.29 0.81
C LYS A 116 3.97 9.03 0.19
N ALA A 117 4.76 9.18 -0.87
CA ALA A 117 5.48 8.06 -1.48
C ALA A 117 6.49 7.45 -0.48
N LEU A 118 7.22 8.29 0.27
CA LEU A 118 8.13 7.89 1.34
C LEU A 118 7.41 7.04 2.40
N GLU A 119 6.25 7.48 2.88
CA GLU A 119 5.41 6.74 3.84
C GLU A 119 5.07 5.34 3.32
N TRP A 120 4.67 5.22 2.05
CA TRP A 120 4.31 3.93 1.47
C TRP A 120 5.52 3.02 1.28
N PHE A 121 6.65 3.54 0.77
CA PHE A 121 7.87 2.73 0.62
C PHE A 121 8.42 2.27 1.96
N HIS A 122 8.40 3.14 2.97
CA HIS A 122 8.78 2.76 4.34
C HIS A 122 7.94 1.59 4.86
N ARG A 123 6.62 1.66 4.69
CA ARG A 123 5.72 0.56 5.08
C ARG A 123 6.01 -0.71 4.31
N VAL A 124 6.15 -0.63 3.00
CA VAL A 124 6.47 -1.81 2.17
C VAL A 124 7.78 -2.43 2.62
N ARG A 125 8.82 -1.63 2.86
CA ARG A 125 10.12 -2.12 3.35
C ARG A 125 10.03 -2.83 4.69
N THR A 126 9.21 -2.33 5.61
CA THR A 126 9.15 -2.81 7.01
C THR A 126 8.12 -3.90 7.25
N GLU A 127 7.04 -3.94 6.46
CA GLU A 127 5.88 -4.78 6.72
C GLU A 127 5.67 -5.88 5.65
N ALA A 128 6.24 -5.76 4.42
CA ALA A 128 6.10 -6.79 3.40
C ALA A 128 6.97 -8.02 3.71
N ASP A 129 6.49 -9.21 3.34
CA ASP A 129 7.24 -10.46 3.51
C ASP A 129 8.24 -10.72 2.36
N GLU A 130 8.06 -10.09 1.21
CA GLU A 130 8.85 -10.32 0.00
C GLU A 130 10.16 -9.53 0.02
N THR A 131 11.29 -10.24 0.14
CA THR A 131 12.63 -9.63 0.26
C THR A 131 13.03 -8.74 -0.92
N ASN A 132 12.62 -9.08 -2.15
CA ASN A 132 12.93 -8.25 -3.32
C ASN A 132 12.17 -6.93 -3.26
N LEU A 133 10.88 -6.97 -2.94
CA LEU A 133 10.03 -5.80 -2.78
C LEU A 133 10.54 -4.88 -1.66
N GLN A 134 11.00 -5.46 -0.54
CA GLN A 134 11.65 -4.71 0.55
C GLN A 134 12.90 -3.96 0.08
N LYS A 135 13.77 -4.62 -0.72
CA LYS A 135 14.99 -4.00 -1.26
C LYS A 135 14.68 -2.88 -2.25
N GLU A 136 13.75 -3.10 -3.15
CA GLU A 136 13.30 -2.07 -4.10
C GLU A 136 12.70 -0.87 -3.36
N SER A 137 11.89 -1.12 -2.34
CA SER A 137 11.30 -0.08 -1.50
C SER A 137 12.34 0.71 -0.71
N LEU A 138 13.41 0.07 -0.22
CA LEU A 138 14.53 0.76 0.42
C LEU A 138 15.19 1.78 -0.53
N LEU A 139 15.39 1.42 -1.79
CA LEU A 139 15.97 2.31 -2.79
C LEU A 139 15.05 3.49 -3.10
N MET A 140 13.74 3.24 -3.22
CA MET A 140 12.75 4.28 -3.46
C MET A 140 12.57 5.20 -2.25
N GLU A 141 12.63 4.66 -1.03
CA GLU A 141 12.65 5.41 0.23
C GLU A 141 13.86 6.36 0.28
N ALA A 142 15.07 5.85 -0.01
CA ALA A 142 16.28 6.65 -0.09
C ALA A 142 16.20 7.74 -1.17
N PHE A 143 15.61 7.44 -2.31
CA PHE A 143 15.37 8.42 -3.37
C PHE A 143 14.45 9.56 -2.89
N CYS A 144 13.31 9.25 -2.26
CA CYS A 144 12.40 10.25 -1.70
C CYS A 144 13.10 11.14 -0.67
N LEU A 145 13.87 10.54 0.24
CA LEU A 145 14.63 11.27 1.26
C LEU A 145 15.66 12.25 0.66
N LEU A 146 16.34 11.86 -0.44
CA LEU A 146 17.23 12.77 -1.16
C LEU A 146 16.48 13.93 -1.79
N GLN A 147 15.31 13.68 -2.41
CA GLN A 147 14.48 14.74 -2.99
C GLN A 147 13.97 15.71 -1.92
N LEU A 148 13.67 15.20 -0.73
CA LEU A 148 13.23 15.97 0.45
C LEU A 148 14.39 16.66 1.19
N GLN A 149 15.63 16.59 0.66
CA GLN A 149 16.83 17.15 1.28
C GLN A 149 17.11 16.64 2.72
N ARG A 150 16.89 15.34 2.92
CA ARG A 150 17.10 14.62 4.20
C ARG A 150 18.23 13.60 4.09
N PRO A 151 19.47 14.01 3.73
CA PRO A 151 20.58 13.10 3.44
C PRO A 151 21.04 12.27 4.64
N SER A 152 20.92 12.79 5.86
CA SER A 152 21.29 12.03 7.07
C SER A 152 20.46 10.77 7.22
N GLU A 153 19.15 10.84 6.93
CA GLU A 153 18.26 9.67 7.02
C GLU A 153 18.56 8.65 5.91
N VAL A 154 19.01 9.10 4.73
CA VAL A 154 19.49 8.18 3.68
C VAL A 154 20.68 7.36 4.16
N ILE A 155 21.64 8.00 4.86
CA ILE A 155 22.81 7.31 5.42
C ILE A 155 22.34 6.27 6.45
N ASP A 156 21.45 6.66 7.37
CA ASP A 156 20.95 5.78 8.43
C ASP A 156 20.28 4.50 7.87
N ILE A 157 19.55 4.58 6.76
CA ILE A 157 18.86 3.42 6.18
C ILE A 157 19.77 2.60 5.24
N LEU A 158 20.77 3.20 4.60
CA LEU A 158 21.60 2.51 3.59
C LEU A 158 22.92 1.98 4.16
N GLU A 159 23.54 2.61 5.17
CA GLU A 159 24.79 2.12 5.76
C GLU A 159 24.72 0.66 6.24
N PRO A 160 23.64 0.21 6.93
CA PRO A 160 23.55 -1.18 7.37
C PRO A 160 23.53 -2.20 6.22
N VAL A 161 23.12 -1.77 5.01
CA VAL A 161 22.97 -2.63 3.82
C VAL A 161 24.19 -2.57 2.91
N ASN A 162 25.05 -1.55 3.06
CA ASN A 162 26.18 -1.27 2.17
C ASN A 162 27.32 -2.34 2.24
N MET A 163 27.28 -3.26 3.20
CA MET A 163 28.24 -4.35 3.34
C MET A 163 27.94 -5.58 2.45
N GLN A 164 26.89 -5.52 1.61
CA GLN A 164 26.47 -6.64 0.75
C GLN A 164 26.81 -6.37 -0.73
N PRO A 165 27.16 -7.39 -1.52
CA PRO A 165 27.33 -7.24 -2.97
C PRO A 165 26.02 -6.72 -3.62
N GLY A 166 26.12 -5.64 -4.41
CA GLY A 166 24.97 -4.99 -5.02
C GLY A 166 24.36 -3.85 -4.21
N SER A 167 25.14 -3.28 -3.29
CA SER A 167 24.73 -2.14 -2.46
C SER A 167 24.39 -0.88 -3.29
N PRO A 168 23.53 0.02 -2.76
CA PRO A 168 23.09 1.24 -3.43
C PRO A 168 24.15 2.37 -3.34
N GLU A 169 25.39 2.07 -3.71
CA GLU A 169 26.54 3.03 -3.64
C GLU A 169 26.25 4.42 -4.24
N PRO A 170 25.53 4.57 -5.38
CA PRO A 170 25.28 5.90 -5.95
C PRO A 170 24.40 6.78 -5.06
N LEU A 171 23.36 6.23 -4.42
CA LEU A 171 22.46 6.98 -3.54
C LEU A 171 23.19 7.38 -2.24
N LEU A 172 23.95 6.46 -1.66
CA LEU A 172 24.73 6.72 -0.46
C LEU A 172 25.81 7.77 -0.73
N ALA A 173 26.54 7.67 -1.86
CA ALA A 173 27.49 8.68 -2.28
C ALA A 173 26.86 10.07 -2.54
N SER A 174 25.61 10.10 -3.00
CA SER A 174 24.86 11.35 -3.17
C SER A 174 24.49 11.95 -1.81
N ALA A 175 24.09 11.14 -0.84
CA ALA A 175 23.78 11.58 0.51
C ALA A 175 25.02 12.19 1.21
N TYR A 176 26.18 11.51 1.14
CA TYR A 176 27.42 12.04 1.72
C TYR A 176 27.91 13.34 1.07
N ARG A 177 27.57 13.58 -0.20
CA ARG A 177 27.91 14.87 -0.85
C ARG A 177 26.96 16.01 -0.50
N ALA A 178 25.79 15.68 0.03
CA ALA A 178 24.75 16.66 0.37
C ALA A 178 24.82 17.13 1.84
N ILE A 179 25.67 16.50 2.66
CA ILE A 179 26.02 16.94 4.04
C ILE A 179 27.20 17.87 3.99
#